data_906912874aa931a13a36981417766f07
#
_entry.id   906912874aa931a13a36981417766f07
#
_cell.length_a   1.000
_cell.length_b   1.000
_cell.length_c   1.000
_cell.angle_alpha   90.00
_cell.angle_beta   90.00
_cell.angle_gamma   90.00
#
_symmetry.space_group_name_H-M   'P 1'
#
loop_
_entity.id
_entity.type
_entity.pdbx_description
1 polymer ?
#
loop_
_entity_poly.entity_id
_entity_poly.type
_entity_poly.pdbx_seq_one_letter_code
_entity_poly.pdbx_strand_id
1 'polypeptide(L)'
;IRGQLRDASLEGISGLHFHNLCEQDVPPLRRTLAAVERQFGDILPQMQWVNFGGGHHITREDYAVDELIALIRNFRERWGVEVFIEPGEAIALGTGVYVTEILDVTWNHMNLAIIDGSCSAHLPDVLEMPYRPDVLGGAMPHARPYTYRIGGLTCLAGDIIGDYSFAE
;
A
#
# COMPACT_ATOMS: atom_id res chain seq x y z
N ILE A 1 -17.59 6.04 16.25
CA ILE A 1 -17.24 7.46 16.00
C ILE A 1 -18.50 8.29 15.78
N ARG A 2 -19.38 7.95 14.81
CA ARG A 2 -20.57 8.77 14.50
C ARG A 2 -21.48 9.01 15.71
N GLY A 3 -21.71 7.99 16.54
CA GLY A 3 -22.50 8.14 17.79
C GLY A 3 -21.87 9.10 18.80
N GLN A 4 -20.55 9.19 18.82
CA GLN A 4 -19.81 10.09 19.71
C GLN A 4 -19.82 11.55 19.24
N LEU A 5 -20.03 11.77 17.92
CA LEU A 5 -20.04 13.11 17.32
C LEU A 5 -21.41 13.79 17.37
N ARG A 6 -22.47 13.08 17.78
CA ARG A 6 -23.85 13.64 17.77
C ARG A 6 -23.99 14.90 18.63
N ASP A 7 -23.32 14.90 19.77
CA ASP A 7 -23.41 15.96 20.78
C ASP A 7 -22.07 16.67 21.02
N ALA A 8 -21.05 16.36 20.18
CA ALA A 8 -19.73 16.96 20.29
C ALA A 8 -19.65 18.28 19.51
N SER A 9 -18.95 19.26 20.07
CA SER A 9 -18.56 20.45 19.31
C SER A 9 -17.59 20.06 18.22
N LEU A 10 -17.82 20.58 17.01
CA LEU A 10 -16.89 20.48 15.88
C LEU A 10 -15.92 21.67 15.79
N GLU A 11 -15.91 22.52 16.83
CA GLU A 11 -14.98 23.66 16.89
C GLU A 11 -13.52 23.19 16.78
N GLY A 12 -12.78 23.81 15.85
CA GLY A 12 -11.40 23.43 15.55
C GLY A 12 -11.24 22.22 14.62
N ILE A 13 -12.33 21.56 14.23
CA ILE A 13 -12.30 20.46 13.25
C ILE A 13 -12.66 21.02 11.88
N SER A 14 -11.70 21.03 10.96
CA SER A 14 -11.86 21.56 9.60
C SER A 14 -12.02 20.50 8.51
N GLY A 15 -11.85 19.23 8.82
CA GLY A 15 -11.94 18.17 7.83
C GLY A 15 -12.18 16.78 8.40
N LEU A 16 -12.42 15.85 7.49
CA LEU A 16 -12.58 14.44 7.79
C LEU A 16 -11.52 13.62 7.05
N HIS A 17 -11.07 12.56 7.68
CA HIS A 17 -10.16 11.58 7.08
C HIS A 17 -10.69 10.16 7.27
N PHE A 18 -10.58 9.35 6.26
CA PHE A 18 -10.73 7.90 6.35
C PHE A 18 -9.66 7.21 5.51
N HIS A 19 -9.20 6.05 5.97
CA HIS A 19 -8.26 5.19 5.25
C HIS A 19 -8.72 3.75 5.45
N ASN A 20 -9.36 3.17 4.46
CA ASN A 20 -9.98 1.84 4.55
C ASN A 20 -9.73 0.97 3.31
N LEU A 21 -8.92 1.43 2.38
CA LEU A 21 -8.54 0.69 1.19
C LEU A 21 -7.10 0.21 1.29
N CYS A 22 -6.79 -0.87 0.58
CA CYS A 22 -5.45 -1.38 0.36
C CYS A 22 -5.41 -2.00 -1.02
N GLU A 23 -4.66 -1.39 -1.95
CA GLU A 23 -4.50 -1.80 -3.35
C GLU A 23 -5.83 -2.09 -4.05
N GLN A 24 -6.80 -1.19 -3.88
CA GLN A 24 -8.14 -1.37 -4.39
C GLN A 24 -8.43 -0.48 -5.60
N ASP A 25 -9.37 -0.97 -6.42
CA ASP A 25 -9.98 -0.23 -7.52
C ASP A 25 -10.99 0.83 -7.08
N VAL A 26 -11.55 1.57 -8.04
CA VAL A 26 -12.54 2.61 -7.84
C VAL A 26 -13.87 2.11 -7.23
N PRO A 27 -14.44 0.93 -7.57
CA PRO A 27 -15.72 0.50 -7.00
C PRO A 27 -15.75 0.41 -5.46
N PRO A 28 -14.70 -0.08 -4.76
CA PRO A 28 -14.62 0.01 -3.30
C PRO A 28 -14.68 1.44 -2.77
N LEU A 29 -13.97 2.39 -3.39
CA LEU A 29 -14.03 3.80 -3.02
C LEU A 29 -15.45 4.35 -3.17
N ARG A 30 -16.13 4.06 -4.28
CA ARG A 30 -17.52 4.49 -4.50
C ARG A 30 -18.45 4.01 -3.37
N ARG A 31 -18.31 2.75 -2.92
CA ARG A 31 -19.08 2.23 -1.78
C ARG A 31 -18.75 2.95 -0.48
N THR A 32 -17.47 3.24 -0.26
CA THR A 32 -17.02 4.01 0.92
C THR A 32 -17.61 5.42 0.91
N LEU A 33 -17.53 6.13 -0.21
CA LEU A 33 -18.09 7.49 -0.31
C LEU A 33 -19.59 7.49 -0.07
N ALA A 34 -20.34 6.55 -0.62
CA ALA A 34 -21.77 6.42 -0.34
C ALA A 34 -22.06 6.18 1.15
N ALA A 35 -21.19 5.44 1.86
CA ALA A 35 -21.31 5.24 3.29
C ALA A 35 -20.95 6.52 4.08
N VAL A 36 -19.90 7.23 3.67
CA VAL A 36 -19.50 8.51 4.27
C VAL A 36 -20.62 9.54 4.11
N GLU A 37 -21.18 9.71 2.92
CA GLU A 37 -22.28 10.62 2.67
C GLU A 37 -23.52 10.28 3.52
N ARG A 38 -23.87 9.01 3.62
CA ARG A 38 -24.99 8.56 4.44
C ARG A 38 -24.78 8.81 5.95
N GLN A 39 -23.56 8.64 6.43
CA GLN A 39 -23.25 8.71 7.85
C GLN A 39 -22.86 10.11 8.33
N PHE A 40 -22.27 10.92 7.46
CA PHE A 40 -21.69 12.22 7.80
C PHE A 40 -22.19 13.37 6.92
N GLY A 41 -23.25 13.17 6.14
CA GLY A 41 -23.81 14.19 5.23
C GLY A 41 -24.28 15.46 5.92
N ASP A 42 -24.60 15.43 7.22
CA ASP A 42 -24.90 16.59 8.04
C ASP A 42 -23.66 17.35 8.55
N ILE A 43 -22.48 16.69 8.51
CA ILE A 43 -21.20 17.25 8.93
C ILE A 43 -20.42 17.78 7.72
N LEU A 44 -20.48 17.10 6.59
CA LEU A 44 -19.72 17.43 5.38
C LEU A 44 -19.83 18.91 4.96
N PRO A 45 -21.00 19.58 5.01
CA PRO A 45 -21.11 21.00 4.68
C PRO A 45 -20.35 21.95 5.61
N GLN A 46 -19.90 21.45 6.78
CA GLN A 46 -19.15 22.22 7.76
C GLN A 46 -17.63 22.03 7.59
N MET A 47 -17.23 21.10 6.73
CA MET A 47 -15.82 20.78 6.49
C MET A 47 -15.24 21.62 5.37
N GLN A 48 -13.96 21.90 5.46
CA GLN A 48 -13.17 22.54 4.40
C GLN A 48 -12.54 21.49 3.48
N TRP A 49 -12.24 20.31 4.01
CA TRP A 49 -11.59 19.24 3.28
C TRP A 49 -12.04 17.84 3.73
N VAL A 50 -11.88 16.89 2.82
CA VAL A 50 -12.03 15.46 3.12
C VAL A 50 -10.86 14.71 2.51
N ASN A 51 -10.18 13.89 3.30
CA ASN A 51 -9.11 13.03 2.84
C ASN A 51 -9.63 11.59 2.71
N PHE A 52 -9.54 11.03 1.50
CA PHE A 52 -9.99 9.68 1.19
C PHE A 52 -8.98 8.60 1.58
N GLY A 53 -7.82 9.01 2.13
CA GLY A 53 -6.73 8.10 2.51
C GLY A 53 -5.99 7.51 1.32
N GLY A 54 -5.26 6.44 1.59
CA GLY A 54 -4.49 5.70 0.61
C GLY A 54 -5.19 4.43 0.10
N GLY A 55 -4.39 3.53 -0.43
CA GLY A 55 -4.86 2.24 -0.93
C GLY A 55 -5.54 2.29 -2.31
N HIS A 56 -5.41 3.40 -3.03
CA HIS A 56 -5.83 3.55 -4.42
C HIS A 56 -4.72 3.03 -5.33
N HIS A 57 -4.95 1.92 -6.00
CA HIS A 57 -3.94 1.26 -6.84
C HIS A 57 -3.80 1.93 -8.22
N ILE A 58 -3.62 3.26 -8.23
CA ILE A 58 -3.63 4.09 -9.45
C ILE A 58 -2.44 3.84 -10.39
N THR A 59 -1.43 3.13 -9.92
CA THR A 59 -0.26 2.71 -10.73
C THR A 59 -0.52 1.47 -11.55
N ARG A 60 -1.61 0.75 -11.27
CA ARG A 60 -1.99 -0.43 -12.05
C ARG A 60 -2.47 -0.04 -13.44
N GLU A 61 -2.01 -0.73 -14.46
CA GLU A 61 -2.26 -0.41 -15.87
C GLU A 61 -3.75 -0.34 -16.24
N ASP A 62 -4.57 -1.21 -15.63
CA ASP A 62 -6.01 -1.30 -15.88
C ASP A 62 -6.87 -0.50 -14.88
N TYR A 63 -6.26 0.35 -14.03
CA TYR A 63 -7.00 1.16 -13.07
C TYR A 63 -7.82 2.24 -13.76
N ALA A 64 -9.09 2.38 -13.38
CA ALA A 64 -10.03 3.34 -13.97
C ALA A 64 -9.78 4.78 -13.47
N VAL A 65 -8.67 5.41 -13.89
CA VAL A 65 -8.26 6.76 -13.44
C VAL A 65 -9.33 7.82 -13.72
N ASP A 66 -9.96 7.78 -14.89
CA ASP A 66 -11.01 8.75 -15.27
C ASP A 66 -12.23 8.65 -14.35
N GLU A 67 -12.55 7.44 -13.90
CA GLU A 67 -13.63 7.21 -12.94
C GLU A 67 -13.28 7.77 -11.56
N LEU A 68 -12.02 7.60 -11.10
CA LEU A 68 -11.53 8.21 -9.87
C LEU A 68 -11.64 9.75 -9.93
N ILE A 69 -11.18 10.34 -11.03
CA ILE A 69 -11.25 11.80 -11.26
C ILE A 69 -12.71 12.26 -11.19
N ALA A 70 -13.62 11.56 -11.85
CA ALA A 70 -15.04 11.89 -11.84
C ALA A 70 -15.64 11.82 -10.43
N LEU A 71 -15.30 10.77 -9.64
CA LEU A 71 -15.75 10.64 -8.25
C LEU A 71 -15.25 11.81 -7.38
N ILE A 72 -13.97 12.16 -7.50
CA ILE A 72 -13.37 13.27 -6.73
C ILE A 72 -14.05 14.59 -7.10
N ARG A 73 -14.22 14.90 -8.40
CA ARG A 73 -14.88 16.12 -8.87
C ARG A 73 -16.31 16.22 -8.36
N ASN A 74 -17.10 15.16 -8.52
CA ASN A 74 -18.49 15.12 -8.09
C ASN A 74 -18.63 15.31 -6.58
N PHE A 75 -17.74 14.72 -5.80
CA PHE A 75 -17.73 14.88 -4.35
C PHE A 75 -17.38 16.31 -3.92
N ARG A 76 -16.34 16.89 -4.54
CA ARG A 76 -15.94 18.31 -4.33
C ARG A 76 -17.08 19.28 -4.63
N GLU A 77 -17.69 19.14 -5.80
CA GLU A 77 -18.78 20.00 -6.26
C GLU A 77 -20.01 19.87 -5.35
N ARG A 78 -20.36 18.66 -4.97
CA ARG A 78 -21.54 18.38 -4.13
C ARG A 78 -21.41 18.95 -2.73
N TRP A 79 -20.25 18.84 -2.12
CA TRP A 79 -20.05 19.16 -0.71
C TRP A 79 -19.29 20.48 -0.47
N GLY A 80 -18.73 21.08 -1.50
CA GLY A 80 -17.96 22.32 -1.40
C GLY A 80 -16.64 22.16 -0.64
N VAL A 81 -16.03 20.96 -0.66
CA VAL A 81 -14.81 20.62 0.08
C VAL A 81 -13.62 20.40 -0.83
N GLU A 82 -12.42 20.64 -0.33
CA GLU A 82 -11.20 20.12 -0.95
C GLU A 82 -11.08 18.61 -0.71
N VAL A 83 -10.58 17.86 -1.69
CA VAL A 83 -10.35 16.42 -1.57
C VAL A 83 -8.88 16.11 -1.64
N PHE A 84 -8.40 15.33 -0.67
CA PHE A 84 -7.05 14.78 -0.61
C PHE A 84 -7.09 13.27 -0.77
N ILE A 85 -6.04 12.71 -1.34
CA ILE A 85 -5.76 11.27 -1.40
C ILE A 85 -4.29 11.02 -1.04
N GLU A 86 -3.96 9.82 -0.57
CA GLU A 86 -2.63 9.44 -0.07
C GLU A 86 -2.04 8.25 -0.87
N PRO A 87 -1.82 8.37 -2.18
CA PRO A 87 -1.40 7.27 -3.02
C PRO A 87 0.11 7.01 -2.87
N GLY A 88 0.54 6.39 -1.78
CA GLY A 88 1.97 6.18 -1.45
C GLY A 88 2.76 5.49 -2.55
N GLU A 89 2.25 4.38 -3.07
CA GLU A 89 2.89 3.64 -4.16
C GLU A 89 3.07 4.50 -5.42
N ALA A 90 2.08 5.30 -5.80
CA ALA A 90 2.14 6.14 -7.00
C ALA A 90 3.24 7.20 -6.94
N ILE A 91 3.68 7.59 -5.75
CA ILE A 91 4.78 8.55 -5.56
C ILE A 91 6.14 7.84 -5.64
N ALA A 92 6.23 6.60 -5.14
CA ALA A 92 7.50 5.91 -4.93
C ALA A 92 7.83 4.85 -5.99
N LEU A 93 6.82 4.30 -6.69
CA LEU A 93 7.03 3.21 -7.65
C LEU A 93 7.99 3.63 -8.77
N GLY A 94 8.99 2.80 -9.02
CA GLY A 94 9.97 3.00 -10.10
C GLY A 94 10.98 4.14 -9.86
N THR A 95 11.02 4.74 -8.66
CA THR A 95 11.93 5.85 -8.35
C THR A 95 13.34 5.41 -7.97
N GLY A 96 13.54 4.14 -7.65
CA GLY A 96 14.82 3.59 -7.24
C GLY A 96 14.81 2.07 -7.14
N VAL A 97 15.97 1.55 -6.73
CA VAL A 97 16.16 0.14 -6.41
C VAL A 97 16.81 0.01 -5.04
N TYR A 98 16.45 -1.02 -4.31
CA TYR A 98 17.15 -1.41 -3.10
C TYR A 98 18.34 -2.27 -3.47
N VAL A 99 19.54 -1.85 -3.08
CA VAL A 99 20.80 -2.58 -3.31
C VAL A 99 21.24 -3.20 -1.99
N THR A 100 21.61 -4.46 -2.05
CA THR A 100 22.05 -5.23 -0.88
C THR A 100 23.18 -6.17 -1.28
N GLU A 101 24.02 -6.56 -0.32
CA GLU A 101 25.13 -7.48 -0.50
C GLU A 101 24.72 -8.86 0.03
N ILE A 102 25.11 -9.92 -0.68
CA ILE A 102 25.03 -11.29 -0.19
C ILE A 102 26.24 -11.53 0.72
N LEU A 103 25.97 -11.69 2.01
CA LEU A 103 27.01 -11.88 3.03
C LEU A 103 27.44 -13.35 3.15
N ASP A 104 26.51 -14.26 2.93
CA ASP A 104 26.78 -15.70 3.03
C ASP A 104 25.85 -16.49 2.12
N VAL A 105 26.35 -17.61 1.63
CA VAL A 105 25.57 -18.63 0.92
C VAL A 105 25.77 -19.95 1.61
N THR A 106 24.69 -20.51 2.13
CA THR A 106 24.72 -21.74 2.91
C THR A 106 23.60 -22.70 2.50
N TRP A 107 23.60 -23.90 3.07
CA TRP A 107 22.60 -24.92 2.77
C TRP A 107 21.93 -25.41 4.06
N ASN A 108 20.61 -25.37 4.05
CA ASN A 108 19.77 -26.00 5.09
C ASN A 108 18.45 -26.47 4.45
N HIS A 109 18.42 -27.73 4.01
CA HIS A 109 17.35 -28.32 3.20
C HIS A 109 17.11 -27.64 1.84
N MET A 110 17.64 -26.46 1.64
CA MET A 110 17.69 -25.69 0.38
C MET A 110 18.85 -24.71 0.42
N ASN A 111 19.20 -24.11 -0.72
CA ASN A 111 20.21 -23.06 -0.74
C ASN A 111 19.64 -21.77 -0.12
N LEU A 112 20.40 -21.16 0.75
CA LEU A 112 20.11 -19.91 1.42
C LEU A 112 21.12 -18.85 1.01
N ALA A 113 20.65 -17.65 0.69
CA ALA A 113 21.48 -16.46 0.50
C ALA A 113 21.11 -15.45 1.59
N ILE A 114 22.06 -15.13 2.46
CA ILE A 114 21.89 -14.17 3.55
C ILE A 114 22.39 -12.80 3.10
N ILE A 115 21.56 -11.78 3.20
CA ILE A 115 21.88 -10.42 2.79
C ILE A 115 22.07 -9.49 3.98
N ASP A 116 22.74 -8.36 3.77
CA ASP A 116 22.91 -7.27 4.76
C ASP A 116 21.65 -6.45 5.00
N GLY A 117 20.52 -6.88 4.46
CA GLY A 117 19.20 -6.30 4.63
C GLY A 117 18.27 -7.14 5.51
N SER A 118 17.04 -6.67 5.66
CA SER A 118 15.97 -7.43 6.33
C SER A 118 14.59 -6.97 5.89
N CYS A 119 13.61 -7.87 5.96
CA CYS A 119 12.22 -7.50 5.71
C CYS A 119 11.73 -6.46 6.73
N SER A 120 12.04 -6.64 8.02
CA SER A 120 11.56 -5.76 9.08
C SER A 120 12.05 -4.32 8.98
N ALA A 121 13.23 -4.08 8.39
CA ALA A 121 13.80 -2.73 8.27
C ALA A 121 13.59 -2.11 6.88
N HIS A 122 13.58 -2.91 5.81
CA HIS A 122 13.65 -2.40 4.45
C HIS A 122 12.42 -2.76 3.60
N LEU A 123 11.74 -3.86 3.90
CA LEU A 123 10.65 -4.44 3.13
C LEU A 123 9.50 -4.90 4.04
N PRO A 124 8.97 -4.05 4.94
CA PRO A 124 7.98 -4.46 5.94
C PRO A 124 6.71 -5.05 5.32
N ASP A 125 6.32 -4.61 4.14
CA ASP A 125 5.13 -5.12 3.44
C ASP A 125 5.26 -6.60 3.04
N VAL A 126 6.48 -7.11 2.90
CA VAL A 126 6.70 -8.56 2.70
C VAL A 126 6.21 -9.38 3.89
N LEU A 127 6.26 -8.80 5.11
CA LEU A 127 5.77 -9.43 6.34
C LEU A 127 4.27 -9.21 6.55
N GLU A 128 3.79 -7.99 6.28
CA GLU A 128 2.42 -7.56 6.59
C GLU A 128 1.41 -8.00 5.51
N MET A 129 1.80 -7.93 4.25
CA MET A 129 1.00 -8.31 3.09
C MET A 129 1.86 -9.16 2.14
N PRO A 130 2.11 -10.43 2.46
CA PRO A 130 3.14 -11.23 1.81
C PRO A 130 3.09 -11.19 0.29
N TYR A 131 4.12 -10.64 -0.29
CA TYR A 131 4.39 -10.67 -1.73
C TYR A 131 5.87 -11.00 -1.95
N ARG A 132 6.25 -11.32 -3.15
CA ARG A 132 7.62 -11.58 -3.52
C ARG A 132 8.16 -10.38 -4.34
N PRO A 133 9.04 -9.53 -3.76
CA PRO A 133 9.65 -8.41 -4.49
C PRO A 133 10.37 -8.89 -5.75
N ASP A 134 10.43 -8.04 -6.76
CA ASP A 134 11.25 -8.32 -7.93
C ASP A 134 12.74 -8.19 -7.60
N VAL A 135 13.52 -9.17 -8.07
CA VAL A 135 14.98 -9.16 -7.96
C VAL A 135 15.59 -9.13 -9.34
N LEU A 136 16.43 -8.15 -9.59
CA LEU A 136 17.11 -8.02 -10.88
C LEU A 136 17.93 -9.28 -11.20
N GLY A 137 17.68 -9.89 -12.34
CA GLY A 137 18.30 -11.15 -12.71
C GLY A 137 17.69 -12.39 -12.06
N GLY A 138 16.77 -12.23 -11.11
CA GLY A 138 16.02 -13.33 -10.52
C GLY A 138 14.84 -13.78 -11.38
N ALA A 139 14.43 -15.02 -11.20
CA ALA A 139 13.23 -15.61 -11.81
C ALA A 139 12.38 -16.34 -10.76
N MET A 140 11.24 -16.89 -11.18
CA MET A 140 10.43 -17.74 -10.32
C MET A 140 11.25 -18.92 -9.80
N PRO A 141 10.95 -19.43 -8.59
CA PRO A 141 11.62 -20.60 -8.06
C PRO A 141 11.61 -21.76 -9.06
N HIS A 142 12.73 -22.41 -9.22
CA HIS A 142 12.93 -23.55 -10.15
C HIS A 142 12.78 -23.24 -11.64
N ALA A 143 12.59 -21.98 -12.03
CA ALA A 143 12.58 -21.59 -13.45
C ALA A 143 13.99 -21.58 -14.07
N ARG A 144 15.03 -21.54 -13.22
CA ARG A 144 16.45 -21.58 -13.59
C ARG A 144 17.20 -22.61 -12.73
N PRO A 145 18.46 -22.98 -13.10
CA PRO A 145 19.18 -24.07 -12.44
C PRO A 145 19.36 -23.94 -10.93
N TYR A 146 19.58 -22.73 -10.43
CA TYR A 146 19.93 -22.50 -9.03
C TYR A 146 18.85 -21.72 -8.31
N THR A 147 18.15 -22.37 -7.38
CA THR A 147 17.12 -21.71 -6.55
C THR A 147 17.69 -21.42 -5.17
N TYR A 148 17.51 -20.18 -4.71
CA TYR A 148 17.92 -19.70 -3.39
C TYR A 148 16.74 -19.07 -2.68
N ARG A 149 16.67 -19.28 -1.37
CA ARG A 149 15.88 -18.46 -0.46
C ARG A 149 16.74 -17.28 -0.01
N ILE A 150 16.26 -16.06 -0.25
CA ILE A 150 16.93 -14.86 0.22
C ILE A 150 16.35 -14.50 1.58
N GLY A 151 17.19 -14.39 2.59
CA GLY A 151 16.84 -14.04 3.95
C GLY A 151 17.71 -12.93 4.51
N GLY A 152 17.17 -12.23 5.51
CA GLY A 152 17.87 -11.16 6.22
C GLY A 152 18.69 -11.64 7.42
N LEU A 153 19.25 -10.66 8.14
CA LEU A 153 20.17 -10.87 9.28
C LEU A 153 19.46 -10.94 10.63
N THR A 154 18.16 -10.71 10.69
CA THR A 154 17.48 -10.60 11.98
C THR A 154 17.20 -11.97 12.60
N CYS A 155 16.90 -11.99 13.91
CA CYS A 155 16.48 -13.19 14.61
C CYS A 155 15.02 -13.60 14.32
N LEU A 156 14.30 -12.84 13.49
CA LEU A 156 12.94 -13.17 13.09
C LEU A 156 12.94 -14.34 12.13
N ALA A 157 12.31 -15.44 12.49
CA ALA A 157 12.22 -16.64 11.64
C ALA A 157 11.54 -16.36 10.27
N GLY A 158 10.70 -15.34 10.19
CA GLY A 158 10.04 -14.89 8.98
C GLY A 158 10.80 -13.81 8.18
N ASP A 159 12.05 -13.51 8.52
CA ASP A 159 12.89 -12.54 7.79
C ASP A 159 13.36 -13.13 6.46
N ILE A 160 12.38 -13.44 5.61
CA ILE A 160 12.55 -14.08 4.30
C ILE A 160 11.97 -13.15 3.24
N ILE A 161 12.83 -12.72 2.32
CA ILE A 161 12.42 -11.85 1.21
C ILE A 161 11.69 -12.65 0.14
N GLY A 162 12.17 -13.85 -0.15
CA GLY A 162 11.51 -14.75 -1.10
C GLY A 162 12.44 -15.81 -1.67
N ASP A 163 11.88 -16.69 -2.47
CA ASP A 163 12.61 -17.72 -3.20
C ASP A 163 12.76 -17.29 -4.67
N TYR A 164 13.99 -17.36 -5.18
CA TYR A 164 14.34 -16.93 -6.54
C TYR A 164 15.28 -17.94 -7.20
N SER A 165 15.21 -18.05 -8.52
CA SER A 165 16.16 -18.84 -9.26
C SER A 165 17.02 -18.00 -10.19
N PHE A 166 18.28 -18.42 -10.36
CA PHE A 166 19.32 -17.74 -11.13
C PHE A 166 19.97 -18.70 -12.12
N ALA A 167 20.63 -18.13 -13.13
CA ALA A 167 21.33 -18.91 -14.16
C ALA A 167 22.68 -19.45 -13.66
N GLU A 168 23.31 -18.73 -12.74
CA GLU A 168 24.61 -19.02 -12.12
C GLU A 168 24.60 -18.65 -10.65
#